data_151bef6685af33a2370bac63b3eac9df
#
_entry.id   151bef6685af33a2370bac63b3eac9df
#
_cell.length_a   1.000
_cell.length_b   1.000
_cell.length_c   1.000
_cell.angle_alpha   90.00
_cell.angle_beta   90.00
_cell.angle_gamma   90.00
#
_symmetry.space_group_name_H-M   'P 1'
#
loop_
_entity.id
_entity.type
_entity.pdbx_description
1 polymer ?
#
loop_
_entity_poly.entity_id
_entity_poly.type
_entity_poly.pdbx_seq_one_letter_code
_entity_poly.pdbx_strand_id
1 'polypeptide(L)' 'MQTLIIKTQGQTRQDLIEAIELTLTDIKQGCSNGFNLTETGSFTFDLLTEKTRKNATKLI' A
#
# COMPACT_ATOMS: atom_id res chain seq x y z
N MET A 1 10.51 -12.22 -7.23
CA MET A 1 10.57 -10.76 -7.06
C MET A 1 9.23 -10.24 -6.58
N GLN A 2 9.25 -9.26 -5.71
CA GLN A 2 8.02 -8.65 -5.20
C GLN A 2 8.01 -7.17 -5.53
N THR A 3 6.81 -6.65 -5.72
CA THR A 3 6.64 -5.22 -5.99
C THR A 3 5.64 -4.67 -4.99
N LEU A 4 5.98 -3.55 -4.37
CA LEU A 4 5.10 -2.87 -3.44
C LEU A 4 4.72 -1.53 -4.03
N ILE A 5 3.43 -1.30 -4.15
CA ILE A 5 2.90 -0.05 -4.66
C ILE A 5 2.17 0.64 -3.51
N ILE A 6 2.58 1.85 -3.20
CA ILE A 6 1.97 2.63 -2.13
C ILE A 6 1.52 3.95 -2.73
N LYS A 7 0.28 4.31 -2.47
CA LYS A 7 -0.24 5.63 -2.80
C LYS A 7 -0.69 6.30 -1.52
N THR A 8 -0.19 7.49 -1.27
CA THR A 8 -0.60 8.27 -0.11
C THR A 8 -1.02 9.65 -0.55
N GLN A 9 -1.97 10.22 0.17
CA GLN A 9 -2.42 11.58 -0.06
C GLN A 9 -2.55 12.28 1.28
N GLY A 10 -2.19 13.52 1.31
CA GLY A 10 -2.27 14.32 2.53
C GLY A 10 -2.11 15.79 2.19
N GLN A 11 -2.43 16.64 3.15
CA GLN A 11 -2.34 18.08 2.96
C GLN A 11 -0.92 18.60 3.17
N THR A 12 -0.12 17.89 3.95
CA THR A 12 1.24 18.29 4.25
C THR A 12 2.17 17.11 4.12
N ARG A 13 3.46 17.42 4.11
CA ARG A 13 4.49 16.38 4.09
C ARG A 13 4.36 15.46 5.31
N GLN A 14 4.05 16.05 6.47
CA GLN A 14 3.92 15.28 7.69
C GLN A 14 2.78 14.26 7.56
N ASP A 15 1.67 14.64 6.94
CA ASP A 15 0.56 13.73 6.71
C ASP A 15 0.99 12.54 5.87
N LEU A 16 1.81 12.79 4.86
CA LEU A 16 2.32 11.72 4.01
C LEU A 16 3.24 10.78 4.78
N ILE A 17 4.09 11.33 5.64
CA ILE A 17 5.00 10.54 6.46
C ILE A 17 4.20 9.62 7.39
N GLU A 18 3.19 10.16 8.03
CA GLU A 18 2.36 9.37 8.94
C GLU A 18 1.64 8.25 8.19
N ALA A 19 1.14 8.52 7.01
CA ALA A 19 0.48 7.52 6.20
C ALA A 19 1.44 6.38 5.84
N ILE A 20 2.68 6.71 5.48
CA ILE A 20 3.68 5.72 5.14
C ILE A 20 4.05 4.89 6.36
N GLU A 21 4.16 5.50 7.53
CA GLU A 21 4.47 4.76 8.74
C GLU A 21 3.36 3.76 9.09
N LEU A 22 2.11 4.15 8.93
CA LEU A 22 1.00 3.23 9.14
C LEU A 22 1.02 2.09 8.14
N THR A 23 1.32 2.40 6.89
CA THR A 23 1.45 1.39 5.85
C THR A 23 2.53 0.38 6.21
N LEU A 24 3.67 0.87 6.66
CA LEU A 24 4.78 0.01 7.05
C LEU A 24 4.39 -0.93 8.18
N THR A 25 3.66 -0.42 9.16
CA THR A 25 3.19 -1.22 10.27
C THR A 25 2.30 -2.35 9.77
N ASP A 26 1.37 -2.06 8.87
CA ASP A 26 0.48 -3.07 8.32
C ASP A 26 1.27 -4.15 7.56
N ILE A 27 2.25 -3.73 6.79
CA ILE A 27 3.08 -4.67 6.03
C ILE A 27 3.86 -5.59 6.98
N LYS A 28 4.39 -5.03 8.05
CA LYS A 28 5.12 -5.82 9.03
C LYS A 28 4.23 -6.86 9.71
N GLN A 29 2.95 -6.59 9.81
CA GLN A 29 1.99 -7.53 10.40
C GLN A 29 1.56 -8.61 9.41
N GLY A 30 2.01 -8.54 8.17
CA GLY A 30 1.72 -9.56 7.18
C GLY A 30 0.62 -9.20 6.19
N CYS A 31 0.18 -7.95 6.18
CA CYS A 31 -0.86 -7.54 5.24
C CYS A 31 -0.27 -7.40 3.83
N SER A 32 -1.01 -7.88 2.84
CA SER A 32 -0.60 -7.77 1.43
C SER A 32 -1.23 -6.58 0.74
N ASN A 33 -2.29 -6.03 1.30
CA ASN A 33 -2.91 -4.83 0.78
C ASN A 33 -3.66 -4.16 1.91
N GLY A 34 -4.03 -2.93 1.68
CA GLY A 34 -4.78 -2.22 2.68
C GLY A 34 -5.09 -0.82 2.22
N PHE A 35 -5.99 -0.20 2.96
CA PHE A 35 -6.30 1.19 2.71
C PHE A 35 -6.84 1.79 4.00
N ASN A 36 -6.67 3.09 4.13
CA ASN A 36 -7.17 3.79 5.31
C ASN A 36 -7.42 5.24 4.95
N LEU A 37 -8.46 5.79 5.56
CA LEU A 37 -8.79 7.20 5.44
C LEU A 37 -8.61 7.86 6.79
N THR A 38 -7.93 8.98 6.82
CA THR A 38 -7.79 9.80 8.02
C THR A 38 -8.39 11.16 7.74
N GLU A 39 -8.49 11.98 8.77
CA GLU A 39 -9.02 13.33 8.61
C GLU A 39 -8.16 14.17 7.67
N THR A 40 -6.88 13.88 7.59
CA THR A 40 -5.93 14.70 6.85
C THR A 40 -5.45 14.04 5.56
N GLY A 41 -5.81 12.78 5.31
CA GLY A 41 -5.35 12.12 4.11
C GLY A 41 -5.79 10.68 4.02
N SER A 42 -5.14 9.95 3.14
CA SER A 42 -5.45 8.55 2.94
C SER A 42 -4.23 7.80 2.45
N PHE A 43 -4.26 6.47 2.57
CA PHE A 43 -3.24 5.65 1.95
C PHE A 43 -3.87 4.36 1.44
N THR A 44 -3.25 3.82 0.40
CA THR A 44 -3.53 2.48 -0.09
C THR A 44 -2.19 1.84 -0.41
N PHE A 45 -2.12 0.53 -0.26
CA PHE A 45 -0.93 -0.19 -0.67
C PHE A 45 -1.29 -1.57 -1.19
N ASP A 46 -0.42 -2.11 -2.02
CA ASP A 46 -0.65 -3.39 -2.65
C ASP A 46 0.70 -4.06 -2.84
N LEU A 47 0.83 -5.27 -2.31
CA LEU A 47 2.04 -6.06 -2.46
C LEU A 47 1.79 -7.11 -3.53
N LEU A 48 2.53 -7.03 -4.61
CA LEU A 48 2.39 -7.93 -5.73
C LEU A 48 3.54 -8.94 -5.74
N THR A 49 3.21 -10.20 -5.87
CA THR A 49 4.19 -11.26 -6.00
C THR A 49 4.18 -11.77 -7.43
N GLU A 50 5.21 -12.53 -7.78
CA GLU A 50 5.26 -13.12 -9.12
C GLU A 50 4.04 -13.99 -9.38
N LYS A 51 3.62 -14.73 -8.38
CA LYS A 51 2.46 -15.59 -8.51
C LYS A 51 1.20 -14.78 -8.82
N THR A 52 1.02 -13.68 -8.14
CA THR A 52 -0.12 -12.80 -8.38
C THR A 52 -0.06 -12.23 -9.79
N ARG A 53 1.14 -11.83 -10.21
CA ARG A 53 1.32 -11.28 -11.54
C ARG A 53 0.98 -12.31 -12.62
N LYS A 54 1.40 -13.56 -12.44
CA LYS A 54 1.10 -14.61 -13.39
C LYS A 54 -0.39 -14.85 -13.50
N ASN A 55 -1.07 -14.82 -12.36
CA ASN A 55 -2.52 -15.01 -12.37
C ASN A 55 -3.21 -13.89 -13.13
N ALA A 56 -2.76 -12.65 -12.92
CA ALA A 56 -3.32 -11.53 -13.65
C ALA A 56 -3.09 -11.68 -15.14
N THR A 57 -1.93 -12.16 -15.53
CA THR A 57 -1.61 -12.37 -16.93
C THR A 57 -2.53 -13.40 -17.56
N LYS A 58 -2.82 -14.45 -16.82
CA LYS A 58 -3.69 -15.50 -17.34
C LYS A 58 -5.11 -15.01 -17.58
N LEU A 59 -5.55 -14.07 -16.80
CA LEU A 59 -6.89 -13.52 -16.93
C LEU A 59 -7.03 -12.63 -18.15
N ILE A 60 -5.95 -12.14 -18.64
CA ILE A 60 -5.96 -11.29 -19.83
C ILE A 60 -5.93 -12.14 -21.07
#